data_65a2dc2e6d19049f57c826527a660aec
#
_entry.id   65a2dc2e6d19049f57c826527a660aec
#
_cell.length_a   1.000
_cell.length_b   1.000
_cell.length_c   1.000
_cell.angle_alpha   90.00
_cell.angle_beta   90.00
_cell.angle_gamma   90.00
#
_symmetry.space_group_name_H-M   'P 1'
#
loop_
_entity.id
_entity.type
_entity.pdbx_description
1 polymer ?
#
loop_
_entity_poly.entity_id
_entity_poly.type
_entity_poly.pdbx_seq_one_letter_code
_entity_poly.pdbx_strand_id
1 'polypeptide(L)'
;KIGFVFQTFNLLPKASALHNVEIPLVYANIKKEKRLEMASNALISVGLEDRMHHRPNELSGGQRQRVAIARALVNEPSIILADEPTGNLDSKSGHEIMKIFDELHRSGNTIILVTHEDDIAKYSNRIVRLLDGKIVSDEPVKK
;
A
#
# COMPACT_ATOMS: atom_id res chain seq x y z
N LYS A 1 -7.05 -13.50 3.15
CA LYS A 1 -5.68 -12.98 3.00
C LYS A 1 -5.63 -11.51 3.37
N ILE A 2 -4.52 -11.09 3.97
CA ILE A 2 -4.29 -9.71 4.39
C ILE A 2 -3.07 -9.19 3.65
N GLY A 3 -3.17 -8.00 3.06
CA GLY A 3 -2.04 -7.27 2.49
C GLY A 3 -1.51 -6.26 3.51
N PHE A 4 -0.19 -6.13 3.62
CA PHE A 4 0.45 -5.21 4.56
C PHE A 4 1.23 -4.13 3.83
N VAL A 5 1.06 -2.88 4.26
CA VAL A 5 1.82 -1.73 3.80
C VAL A 5 2.43 -1.04 5.02
N PHE A 6 3.75 -0.86 5.01
CA PHE A 6 4.50 -0.32 6.15
C PHE A 6 5.08 1.06 5.86
N GLN A 7 5.39 1.82 6.91
CA GLN A 7 6.05 3.11 6.82
C GLN A 7 7.42 3.03 6.12
N THR A 8 8.16 1.95 6.36
CA THR A 8 9.53 1.75 5.86
C THR A 8 9.60 1.02 4.51
N PHE A 9 8.46 0.81 3.85
CA PHE A 9 8.32 0.16 2.55
C PHE A 9 8.72 -1.33 2.52
N ASN A 10 9.79 -1.73 3.19
CA ASN A 10 10.31 -3.10 3.29
C ASN A 10 10.56 -3.78 1.93
N LEU A 11 11.12 -3.03 0.98
CA LEU A 11 11.46 -3.56 -0.33
C LEU A 11 12.85 -4.21 -0.31
N LEU A 12 13.02 -5.25 -1.13
CA LEU A 12 14.33 -5.86 -1.35
C LEU A 12 15.16 -4.90 -2.21
N PRO A 13 16.30 -4.38 -1.70
CA PRO A 13 17.02 -3.29 -2.37
C PRO A 13 17.71 -3.70 -3.67
N LYS A 14 17.99 -4.98 -3.85
CA LYS A 14 18.67 -5.48 -5.04
C LYS A 14 17.70 -5.99 -6.11
N ALA A 15 16.43 -6.04 -5.83
CA ALA A 15 15.40 -6.49 -6.74
C ALA A 15 14.69 -5.29 -7.39
N SER A 16 14.29 -5.44 -8.65
CA SER A 16 13.49 -4.43 -9.34
C SER A 16 12.10 -4.28 -8.70
N ALA A 17 11.37 -3.22 -9.08
CA ALA A 17 9.98 -3.06 -8.67
C ALA A 17 9.14 -4.29 -9.04
N LEU A 18 9.30 -4.77 -10.27
CA LEU A 18 8.58 -5.96 -10.74
C LEU A 18 8.86 -7.19 -9.89
N HIS A 19 10.14 -7.46 -9.58
CA HIS A 19 10.51 -8.61 -8.77
C HIS A 19 10.05 -8.48 -7.32
N ASN A 20 10.06 -7.27 -6.76
CA ASN A 20 9.50 -7.04 -5.43
C ASN A 20 8.01 -7.41 -5.38
N VAL A 21 7.26 -7.01 -6.39
CA VAL A 21 5.81 -7.27 -6.44
C VAL A 21 5.51 -8.74 -6.69
N GLU A 22 6.33 -9.45 -7.46
CA GLU A 22 6.09 -10.87 -7.74
C GLU A 22 6.41 -11.83 -6.59
N ILE A 23 7.19 -11.39 -5.59
CA ILE A 23 7.63 -12.27 -4.48
C ILE A 23 6.46 -13.04 -3.82
N PRO A 24 5.35 -12.41 -3.43
CA PRO A 24 4.23 -13.17 -2.84
C PRO A 24 3.67 -14.24 -3.76
N LEU A 25 3.77 -14.05 -5.05
CA LEU A 25 3.28 -15.00 -6.04
C LEU A 25 4.22 -16.20 -6.20
N VAL A 26 5.53 -16.00 -5.97
CA VAL A 26 6.49 -17.09 -5.92
C VAL A 26 6.14 -18.03 -4.77
N TYR A 27 5.88 -17.48 -3.59
CA TYR A 27 5.47 -18.28 -2.43
C TYR A 27 4.11 -18.95 -2.59
N ALA A 28 3.25 -18.40 -3.44
CA ALA A 28 1.94 -18.99 -3.75
C ALA A 28 2.01 -20.04 -4.87
N ASN A 29 3.23 -20.39 -5.34
CA ASN A 29 3.47 -21.36 -6.40
C ASN A 29 2.80 -21.01 -7.75
N ILE A 30 2.67 -19.72 -8.04
CA ILE A 30 2.16 -19.25 -9.33
C ILE A 30 3.26 -19.40 -10.38
N LYS A 31 2.91 -19.87 -11.57
CA LYS A 31 3.85 -20.02 -12.68
C LYS A 31 4.46 -18.68 -13.11
N LYS A 32 5.72 -18.69 -13.54
CA LYS A 32 6.48 -17.50 -13.88
C LYS A 32 5.74 -16.55 -14.81
N GLU A 33 5.17 -17.05 -15.89
CA GLU A 33 4.46 -16.23 -16.88
C GLU A 33 3.26 -15.51 -16.26
N LYS A 34 2.48 -16.23 -15.45
CA LYS A 34 1.34 -15.67 -14.74
C LYS A 34 1.78 -14.68 -13.67
N ARG A 35 2.87 -14.99 -12.93
CA ARG A 35 3.42 -14.07 -11.93
C ARG A 35 3.78 -12.71 -12.54
N LEU A 36 4.50 -12.73 -13.65
CA LEU A 36 4.95 -11.51 -14.30
C LEU A 36 3.77 -10.68 -14.81
N GLU A 37 2.76 -11.33 -15.35
CA GLU A 37 1.52 -10.66 -15.77
C GLU A 37 0.81 -9.99 -14.59
N MET A 38 0.63 -10.73 -13.50
CA MET A 38 -0.04 -10.21 -12.30
C MET A 38 0.75 -9.07 -11.66
N ALA A 39 2.07 -9.22 -11.56
CA ALA A 39 2.92 -8.18 -10.98
C ALA A 39 2.95 -6.93 -11.85
N SER A 40 3.01 -7.07 -13.18
CA SER A 40 2.94 -5.94 -14.10
C SER A 40 1.63 -5.19 -13.97
N ASN A 41 0.51 -5.90 -13.94
CA ASN A 41 -0.81 -5.29 -13.79
C ASN A 41 -0.96 -4.54 -12.46
N ALA A 42 -0.40 -5.10 -11.38
CA ALA A 42 -0.42 -4.43 -10.08
C ALA A 42 0.38 -3.12 -10.12
N LEU A 43 1.55 -3.10 -10.76
CA LEU A 43 2.35 -1.88 -10.91
C LEU A 43 1.66 -0.83 -11.79
N ILE A 44 1.03 -1.26 -12.87
CA ILE A 44 0.24 -0.36 -13.71
C ILE A 44 -0.88 0.30 -12.90
N SER A 45 -1.56 -0.47 -12.06
CA SER A 45 -2.68 0.03 -11.24
C SER A 45 -2.28 1.12 -10.23
N VAL A 46 -1.00 1.18 -9.88
CA VAL A 46 -0.47 2.23 -8.97
C VAL A 46 0.36 3.29 -9.69
N GLY A 47 0.32 3.31 -11.04
CA GLY A 47 0.97 4.35 -11.83
C GLY A 47 2.47 4.18 -12.04
N LEU A 48 2.98 2.96 -11.96
CA LEU A 48 4.42 2.66 -12.10
C LEU A 48 4.76 1.88 -13.37
N GLU A 49 3.96 2.01 -14.40
CA GLU A 49 4.18 1.33 -15.69
C GLU A 49 5.60 1.57 -16.23
N ASP A 50 6.12 2.79 -16.10
CA ASP A 50 7.43 3.19 -16.61
C ASP A 50 8.59 2.91 -15.63
N ARG A 51 8.33 2.26 -14.49
CA ARG A 51 9.31 2.06 -13.42
C ARG A 51 9.49 0.60 -13.01
N MET A 52 8.96 -0.34 -13.77
CA MET A 52 8.96 -1.77 -13.41
C MET A 52 10.35 -2.35 -13.21
N HIS A 53 11.33 -1.89 -13.99
CA HIS A 53 12.68 -2.42 -13.96
C HIS A 53 13.65 -1.61 -13.11
N HIS A 54 13.15 -0.58 -12.43
CA HIS A 54 13.96 0.23 -11.51
C HIS A 54 14.10 -0.47 -10.16
N ARG A 55 15.24 -0.26 -9.50
CA ARG A 55 15.48 -0.73 -8.13
C ARG A 55 15.02 0.33 -7.14
N PRO A 56 14.79 -0.04 -5.86
CA PRO A 56 14.32 0.93 -4.87
C PRO A 56 15.17 2.19 -4.75
N ASN A 57 16.48 2.09 -4.85
CA ASN A 57 17.37 3.27 -4.78
C ASN A 57 17.27 4.21 -6.00
N GLU A 58 16.59 3.78 -7.04
CA GLU A 58 16.32 4.58 -8.24
C GLU A 58 14.91 5.21 -8.22
N LEU A 59 14.17 5.01 -7.13
CA LEU A 59 12.78 5.44 -6.98
C LEU A 59 12.65 6.49 -5.87
N SER A 60 11.71 7.40 -6.03
CA SER A 60 11.34 8.33 -4.96
C SER A 60 10.66 7.59 -3.80
N GLY A 61 10.50 8.23 -2.65
CA GLY A 61 9.79 7.64 -1.52
C GLY A 61 8.35 7.25 -1.86
N GLY A 62 7.63 8.14 -2.56
CA GLY A 62 6.27 7.85 -3.03
C GLY A 62 6.20 6.68 -4.00
N GLN A 63 7.17 6.60 -4.92
CA GLN A 63 7.25 5.47 -5.86
C GLN A 63 7.56 4.16 -5.13
N ARG A 64 8.48 4.17 -4.16
CA ARG A 64 8.76 2.98 -3.34
C ARG A 64 7.51 2.53 -2.58
N GLN A 65 6.74 3.46 -2.02
CA GLN A 65 5.49 3.10 -1.33
C GLN A 65 4.46 2.53 -2.29
N ARG A 66 4.40 3.03 -3.51
CA ARG A 66 3.51 2.47 -4.54
C ARG A 66 3.90 1.03 -4.90
N VAL A 67 5.20 0.72 -4.95
CA VAL A 67 5.67 -0.66 -5.13
C VAL A 67 5.19 -1.54 -3.98
N ALA A 68 5.33 -1.05 -2.75
CA ALA A 68 4.87 -1.79 -1.56
C ALA A 68 3.35 -2.04 -1.59
N ILE A 69 2.57 -1.06 -2.04
CA ILE A 69 1.12 -1.21 -2.21
C ILE A 69 0.81 -2.25 -3.28
N ALA A 70 1.47 -2.18 -4.44
CA ALA A 70 1.29 -3.16 -5.52
C ALA A 70 1.60 -4.58 -5.03
N ARG A 71 2.68 -4.74 -4.26
CA ARG A 71 3.03 -6.03 -3.67
C ARG A 71 1.94 -6.55 -2.72
N ALA A 72 1.36 -5.66 -1.92
CA ALA A 72 0.25 -6.03 -1.03
C ALA A 72 -1.00 -6.45 -1.80
N LEU A 73 -1.24 -5.87 -2.97
CA LEU A 73 -2.43 -6.12 -3.80
C LEU A 73 -2.36 -7.38 -4.65
N VAL A 74 -1.17 -7.83 -4.98
CA VAL A 74 -0.97 -8.84 -6.03
C VAL A 74 -1.63 -10.18 -5.72
N ASN A 75 -1.79 -10.51 -4.44
CA ASN A 75 -2.50 -11.72 -3.98
C ASN A 75 -4.01 -11.51 -3.80
N GLU A 76 -4.54 -10.39 -4.26
CA GLU A 76 -5.97 -10.05 -4.15
C GLU A 76 -6.50 -10.18 -2.73
N PRO A 77 -5.91 -9.44 -1.75
CA PRO A 77 -6.34 -9.54 -0.37
C PRO A 77 -7.73 -8.93 -0.17
N SER A 78 -8.48 -9.44 0.81
CA SER A 78 -9.76 -8.83 1.20
C SER A 78 -9.56 -7.64 2.14
N ILE A 79 -8.44 -7.61 2.87
CA ILE A 79 -8.11 -6.55 3.83
C ILE A 79 -6.70 -6.07 3.55
N ILE A 80 -6.50 -4.75 3.56
CA ILE A 80 -5.19 -4.12 3.50
C ILE A 80 -4.97 -3.40 4.82
N LEU A 81 -3.89 -3.75 5.51
CA LEU A 81 -3.47 -3.09 6.74
C LEU A 81 -2.32 -2.15 6.41
N ALA A 82 -2.56 -0.86 6.55
CA ALA A 82 -1.56 0.18 6.27
C ALA A 82 -1.13 0.84 7.58
N ASP A 83 0.12 0.64 7.96
CA ASP A 83 0.68 1.15 9.22
C ASP A 83 1.57 2.37 8.92
N GLU A 84 1.10 3.55 9.29
CA GLU A 84 1.76 4.84 9.04
C GLU A 84 2.25 4.95 7.58
N PRO A 85 1.40 4.72 6.58
CA PRO A 85 1.85 4.55 5.19
C PRO A 85 2.45 5.82 4.57
N THR A 86 2.21 6.98 5.15
CA THR A 86 2.73 8.27 4.67
C THR A 86 3.81 8.86 5.58
N GLY A 87 4.22 8.13 6.63
CA GLY A 87 5.10 8.65 7.67
C GLY A 87 6.48 9.11 7.19
N ASN A 88 6.99 8.53 6.11
CA ASN A 88 8.30 8.87 5.54
C ASN A 88 8.19 9.67 4.24
N LEU A 89 7.01 10.23 3.94
CA LEU A 89 6.76 10.96 2.70
C LEU A 89 6.52 12.44 2.95
N ASP A 90 6.88 13.27 1.97
CA ASP A 90 6.45 14.66 1.95
C ASP A 90 4.92 14.75 1.78
N SER A 91 4.34 15.90 2.08
CA SER A 91 2.89 16.08 2.09
C SER A 91 2.23 15.76 0.75
N LYS A 92 2.86 16.18 -0.36
CA LYS A 92 2.32 15.92 -1.70
C LYS A 92 2.27 14.42 -2.00
N SER A 93 3.39 13.74 -1.78
CA SER A 93 3.47 12.28 -2.00
C SER A 93 2.53 11.54 -1.07
N GLY A 94 2.42 11.98 0.18
CA GLY A 94 1.49 11.40 1.14
C GLY A 94 0.04 11.47 0.69
N HIS A 95 -0.39 12.63 0.18
CA HIS A 95 -1.75 12.78 -0.35
C HIS A 95 -2.00 11.90 -1.57
N GLU A 96 -1.01 11.74 -2.44
CA GLU A 96 -1.11 10.86 -3.60
C GLU A 96 -1.28 9.40 -3.17
N ILE A 97 -0.55 8.96 -2.15
CA ILE A 97 -0.70 7.61 -1.59
C ILE A 97 -2.10 7.43 -0.99
N MET A 98 -2.60 8.41 -0.26
CA MET A 98 -3.95 8.31 0.32
C MET A 98 -5.05 8.26 -0.73
N LYS A 99 -4.85 8.91 -1.87
CA LYS A 99 -5.76 8.78 -3.02
C LYS A 99 -5.80 7.36 -3.55
N ILE A 100 -4.66 6.68 -3.61
CA ILE A 100 -4.60 5.28 -4.03
C ILE A 100 -5.41 4.42 -3.08
N PHE A 101 -5.28 4.60 -1.77
CA PHE A 101 -6.07 3.86 -0.79
C PHE A 101 -7.57 4.14 -0.93
N ASP A 102 -7.95 5.37 -1.19
CA ASP A 102 -9.36 5.73 -1.41
C ASP A 102 -9.92 5.00 -2.64
N GLU A 103 -9.18 4.98 -3.74
CA GLU A 103 -9.57 4.25 -4.95
C GLU A 103 -9.70 2.75 -4.69
N LEU A 104 -8.78 2.17 -3.94
CA LEU A 104 -8.83 0.76 -3.57
C LEU A 104 -10.05 0.45 -2.71
N HIS A 105 -10.38 1.33 -1.79
CA HIS A 105 -11.58 1.17 -0.97
C HIS A 105 -12.84 1.21 -1.84
N ARG A 106 -12.93 2.15 -2.77
CA ARG A 106 -14.06 2.25 -3.70
C ARG A 106 -14.20 1.03 -4.60
N SER A 107 -13.08 0.35 -4.86
CA SER A 107 -13.07 -0.89 -5.66
C SER A 107 -13.47 -2.12 -4.85
N GLY A 108 -13.77 -1.98 -3.57
CA GLY A 108 -14.25 -3.07 -2.72
C GLY A 108 -13.28 -3.59 -1.68
N ASN A 109 -12.07 -3.04 -1.59
CA ASN A 109 -11.12 -3.45 -0.56
C ASN A 109 -11.47 -2.82 0.79
N THR A 110 -11.29 -3.59 1.86
CA THR A 110 -11.33 -3.07 3.22
C THR A 110 -9.94 -2.59 3.59
N ILE A 111 -9.83 -1.32 3.99
CA ILE A 111 -8.56 -0.71 4.37
C ILE A 111 -8.58 -0.42 5.87
N ILE A 112 -7.59 -0.92 6.58
CA ILE A 112 -7.36 -0.56 7.99
C ILE A 112 -6.11 0.31 8.01
N LEU A 113 -6.29 1.58 8.37
CA LEU A 113 -5.22 2.57 8.39
C LEU A 113 -4.85 2.85 9.85
N VAL A 114 -3.59 2.62 10.19
CA VAL A 114 -3.05 2.96 11.50
C VAL A 114 -2.23 4.22 11.34
N THR A 115 -2.59 5.28 12.04
CA THR A 115 -1.87 6.56 11.97
C THR A 115 -2.09 7.36 13.25
N HIS A 116 -1.13 8.21 13.59
CA HIS A 116 -1.27 9.21 14.64
C HIS A 116 -1.52 10.62 14.06
N GLU A 117 -1.62 10.74 12.74
CA GLU A 117 -1.85 12.02 12.07
C GLU A 117 -3.34 12.20 11.74
N ASP A 118 -3.96 13.21 12.33
CA ASP A 118 -5.39 13.49 12.13
C ASP A 118 -5.75 13.78 10.67
N ASP A 119 -4.89 14.48 9.95
CA ASP A 119 -5.12 14.78 8.53
C ASP A 119 -5.21 13.50 7.69
N ILE A 120 -4.38 12.52 8.00
CA ILE A 120 -4.38 11.23 7.31
C ILE A 120 -5.60 10.41 7.72
N ALA A 121 -5.95 10.42 9.01
CA ALA A 121 -7.12 9.70 9.51
C ALA A 121 -8.43 10.17 8.83
N LYS A 122 -8.50 11.42 8.45
CA LYS A 122 -9.70 12.00 7.80
C LYS A 122 -9.98 11.45 6.40
N TYR A 123 -9.03 10.77 5.77
CA TYR A 123 -9.29 10.06 4.51
C TYR A 123 -10.18 8.83 4.70
N SER A 124 -10.27 8.30 5.92
CA SER A 124 -11.10 7.15 6.23
C SER A 124 -12.57 7.52 6.40
N ASN A 125 -13.44 6.52 6.45
CA ASN A 125 -14.87 6.70 6.69
C ASN A 125 -15.24 6.60 8.16
N ARG A 126 -14.36 6.03 8.97
CA ARG A 126 -14.57 5.77 10.39
C ARG A 126 -13.24 5.88 11.11
N ILE A 127 -13.23 6.56 12.24
CA ILE A 127 -12.04 6.69 13.08
C ILE A 127 -12.32 6.06 14.44
N VAL A 128 -11.46 5.11 14.82
CA VAL A 128 -11.44 4.50 16.14
C VAL A 128 -10.20 5.02 16.85
N ARG A 129 -10.37 5.73 17.97
CA ARG A 129 -9.26 6.27 18.75
C ARG A 129 -8.97 5.37 19.94
N LEU A 130 -7.68 5.14 20.15
CA LEU A 130 -7.18 4.29 21.24
C LEU A 130 -6.31 5.12 22.16
N LEU A 131 -6.45 4.86 23.47
CA LEU A 131 -5.59 5.44 24.51
C LEU A 131 -5.31 4.35 25.54
N ASP A 132 -4.03 4.10 25.81
CA ASP A 132 -3.58 3.07 26.75
C ASP A 132 -4.22 1.69 26.48
N GLY A 133 -4.33 1.33 25.21
CA GLY A 133 -4.89 0.04 24.81
C GLY A 133 -6.41 -0.07 24.86
N LYS A 134 -7.10 1.04 25.14
CA LYS A 134 -8.56 1.07 25.25
C LYS A 134 -9.15 1.99 24.19
N ILE A 135 -10.32 1.62 23.68
CA ILE A 135 -11.07 2.45 22.74
C ILE A 135 -11.71 3.61 23.52
N VAL A 136 -11.37 4.85 23.14
CA VAL A 136 -11.92 6.05 23.76
C VAL A 136 -12.96 6.75 22.88
N SER A 137 -12.95 6.49 21.57
CA SER A 137 -13.99 6.97 20.66
C SER A 137 -14.07 6.11 19.42
N ASP A 138 -15.21 6.12 18.77
CA ASP A 138 -15.50 5.40 17.53
C ASP A 138 -16.57 6.18 16.79
N GLU A 139 -16.15 6.93 15.77
CA GLU A 139 -17.02 7.89 15.11
C GLU A 139 -16.88 7.82 13.58
N PRO A 140 -17.98 8.04 12.83
CA PRO A 140 -17.89 8.21 11.39
C PRO A 140 -17.22 9.54 11.06
N VAL A 141 -16.52 9.58 9.92
CA VAL A 141 -15.93 10.81 9.39
C VAL A 141 -16.95 11.50 8.49
N LYS A 142 -17.23 12.75 8.78
CA LYS A 142 -18.10 13.59 7.93
C LYS A 142 -17.26 14.13 6.76
N LYS A 143 -17.75 13.92 5.56
CA LYS A 143 -17.12 14.41 4.33
C LYS A 143 -18.00 15.34 3.56
#